data_8d5a4dabe38a91e424df099b23e66e40
#
_entry.id   8d5a4dabe38a91e424df099b23e66e40
#
_cell.length_a   1.000
_cell.length_b   1.000
_cell.length_c   1.000
_cell.angle_alpha   90.00
_cell.angle_beta   90.00
_cell.angle_gamma   90.00
#
_symmetry.space_group_name_H-M   'P 1'
#
loop_
_entity.id
_entity.type
_entity.pdbx_description
1 polymer ?
#
loop_
_entity_poly.entity_id
_entity_poly.type
_entity_poly.pdbx_seq_one_letter_code
_entity_poly.pdbx_strand_id
1 'polypeptide(L)'
;MRSTVIANCSEPFDSIIRISGQVHIWESAEPSASEAIYRRLWERHGVAAEWLSADELRQLVPQLTGGITRAVFLPKNGHTLNPHRLVATLARLFTEAGGTVLAERVLKLLPEGSGWRVVTSSANHIVGKVVVSAGAWSMQLLRPLGIRLPLETERGYHMMLRGASVVPRLPILSRGRGFSITPMEQGLRLAGTVEIGGLDQPMNEERAYVLLRQAKQVLPALEASDFSIWMGFRPSFPDSLPVIDEAPGRRGLFLAFGHGHTGMTGGAPTGRLVKQLVAGEPADMPLAPYSARRFH
;
A
#
# COMPACT_ATOMS: atom_id res chain seq x y z
N MET A 1 9.84 13.58 -9.60
CA MET A 1 9.17 13.18 -10.85
C MET A 1 7.68 13.19 -10.63
N ARG A 2 6.95 13.94 -11.43
CA ARG A 2 5.53 14.27 -11.23
C ARG A 2 4.64 13.05 -11.40
N SER A 3 3.59 12.96 -10.61
CA SER A 3 2.43 12.06 -10.70
C SER A 3 1.66 12.19 -12.04
N THR A 4 2.36 12.16 -13.16
CA THR A 4 1.80 12.48 -14.49
C THR A 4 1.07 11.27 -15.13
N VAL A 5 1.16 10.08 -14.56
CA VAL A 5 0.53 8.88 -15.15
C VAL A 5 -0.95 8.76 -14.81
N ILE A 6 -1.40 9.41 -13.72
CA ILE A 6 -2.84 9.45 -13.37
C ILE A 6 -3.53 10.66 -14.04
N ALA A 7 -2.78 11.68 -14.43
CA ALA A 7 -3.34 12.94 -14.94
C ALA A 7 -4.02 12.85 -16.34
N ASN A 8 -3.76 11.80 -17.13
CA ASN A 8 -4.43 11.61 -18.41
C ASN A 8 -5.66 10.68 -18.34
N CYS A 9 -6.03 10.18 -17.16
CA CYS A 9 -7.23 9.40 -16.90
C CYS A 9 -8.00 10.03 -15.73
N SER A 10 -8.14 11.34 -15.65
CA SER A 10 -8.58 12.07 -14.46
C SER A 10 -10.01 11.72 -14.03
N GLU A 11 -10.97 11.67 -14.94
CA GLU A 11 -12.39 11.54 -14.58
C GLU A 11 -12.77 10.32 -13.72
N PRO A 12 -12.31 9.07 -13.99
CA PRO A 12 -12.75 7.94 -13.17
C PRO A 12 -12.11 7.90 -11.77
N PHE A 13 -11.01 8.63 -11.52
CA PHE A 13 -10.26 8.58 -10.26
C PHE A 13 -10.49 9.78 -9.33
N ASP A 14 -10.97 10.91 -9.83
CA ASP A 14 -11.19 12.14 -9.06
C ASP A 14 -12.17 11.93 -7.89
N SER A 15 -13.14 11.03 -8.05
CA SER A 15 -14.06 10.64 -6.98
C SER A 15 -13.51 9.57 -6.01
N ILE A 16 -12.34 9.01 -6.30
CA ILE A 16 -11.72 7.91 -5.53
C ILE A 16 -10.48 8.38 -4.79
N ILE A 17 -9.72 9.31 -5.36
CA ILE A 17 -8.47 9.85 -4.82
C ILE A 17 -8.69 11.30 -4.43
N ARG A 18 -8.37 11.66 -3.19
CA ARG A 18 -8.48 13.02 -2.68
C ARG A 18 -7.10 13.54 -2.30
N ILE A 19 -6.71 14.66 -2.90
CA ILE A 19 -5.49 15.41 -2.52
C ILE A 19 -5.90 16.48 -1.51
N SER A 20 -5.90 16.13 -0.24
CA SER A 20 -6.31 16.99 0.87
C SER A 20 -5.14 17.38 1.79
N GLY A 21 -3.93 16.96 1.46
CA GLY A 21 -2.83 16.92 2.39
C GLY A 21 -2.93 15.75 3.37
N GLN A 22 -1.90 15.65 4.19
CA GLN A 22 -1.80 14.69 5.30
C GLN A 22 -1.06 15.35 6.46
N VAL A 23 -1.50 15.16 7.69
CA VAL A 23 -0.77 15.65 8.86
C VAL A 23 -0.10 14.49 9.59
N HIS A 24 1.19 14.65 9.92
CA HIS A 24 1.91 13.75 10.81
C HIS A 24 2.04 14.43 12.18
N ILE A 25 1.74 13.72 13.23
CA ILE A 25 1.75 14.22 14.61
C ILE A 25 2.72 13.44 15.47
N TRP A 26 3.32 14.12 16.43
CA TRP A 26 4.15 13.54 17.50
C TRP A 26 3.61 14.01 18.86
N GLU A 27 3.57 13.09 19.81
CA GLU A 27 3.10 13.37 21.18
C GLU A 27 4.24 13.78 22.10
N SER A 28 5.49 13.47 21.71
CA SER A 28 6.68 13.92 22.44
C SER A 28 7.00 15.37 22.12
N ALA A 29 7.33 16.17 23.12
CA ALA A 29 7.83 17.53 22.94
C ALA A 29 9.22 17.55 22.27
N GLU A 30 10.03 16.50 22.50
CA GLU A 30 11.38 16.41 21.95
C GLU A 30 11.40 15.72 20.56
N PRO A 31 12.20 16.22 19.62
CA PRO A 31 12.41 15.57 18.33
C PRO A 31 13.01 14.18 18.48
N SER A 32 12.43 13.20 17.78
CA SER A 32 13.01 11.86 17.69
C SER A 32 14.11 11.79 16.61
N ALA A 33 15.01 10.82 16.73
CA ALA A 33 16.01 10.56 15.67
C ALA A 33 15.34 10.26 14.31
N SER A 34 14.22 9.56 14.31
CA SER A 34 13.43 9.26 13.10
C SER A 34 12.89 10.52 12.44
N GLU A 35 12.46 11.51 13.22
CA GLU A 35 11.98 12.79 12.68
C GLU A 35 13.09 13.55 11.95
N ALA A 36 14.29 13.59 12.50
CA ALA A 36 15.46 14.21 11.86
C ALA A 36 15.80 13.53 10.51
N ILE A 37 15.62 12.19 10.43
CA ILE A 37 15.79 11.44 9.18
C ILE A 37 14.71 11.83 8.17
N TYR A 38 13.44 11.87 8.57
CA TYR A 38 12.34 12.28 7.67
C TYR A 38 12.52 13.70 7.16
N ARG A 39 12.89 14.65 8.02
CA ARG A 39 13.16 16.04 7.62
C ARG A 39 14.20 16.10 6.51
N ARG A 40 15.36 15.47 6.70
CA ARG A 40 16.43 15.42 5.69
C ARG A 40 16.00 14.74 4.39
N LEU A 41 15.21 13.68 4.46
CA LEU A 41 14.69 12.98 3.28
C LEU A 41 13.69 13.87 2.51
N TRP A 42 12.78 14.54 3.19
CA TRP A 42 11.82 15.44 2.55
C TRP A 42 12.54 16.62 1.88
N GLU A 43 13.48 17.26 2.56
CA GLU A 43 14.32 18.34 2.00
C GLU A 43 15.09 17.85 0.77
N ARG A 44 15.80 16.73 0.88
CA ARG A 44 16.59 16.14 -0.21
C ARG A 44 15.75 15.83 -1.45
N HIS A 45 14.52 15.40 -1.27
CA HIS A 45 13.63 15.00 -2.35
C HIS A 45 12.62 16.08 -2.76
N GLY A 46 12.72 17.29 -2.23
CA GLY A 46 11.85 18.41 -2.57
C GLY A 46 10.40 18.17 -2.17
N VAL A 47 10.15 17.40 -1.11
CA VAL A 47 8.81 17.17 -0.58
C VAL A 47 8.35 18.41 0.16
N ALA A 48 7.21 18.98 -0.24
CA ALA A 48 6.61 20.09 0.48
C ALA A 48 6.18 19.61 1.87
N ALA A 49 6.82 20.12 2.91
CA ALA A 49 6.57 19.77 4.31
C ALA A 49 6.54 21.06 5.13
N GLU A 50 5.42 21.35 5.76
CA GLU A 50 5.15 22.54 6.54
C GLU A 50 5.06 22.17 8.02
N TRP A 51 6.03 22.64 8.81
CA TRP A 51 6.01 22.42 10.26
C TRP A 51 5.01 23.35 10.90
N LEU A 52 4.06 22.79 11.65
CA LEU A 52 2.98 23.52 12.25
C LEU A 52 3.25 23.85 13.71
N SER A 53 2.95 25.07 14.11
CA SER A 53 2.77 25.44 15.50
C SER A 53 1.53 24.77 16.10
N ALA A 54 1.41 24.78 17.42
CA ALA A 54 0.24 24.21 18.10
C ALA A 54 -1.07 24.90 17.68
N ASP A 55 -1.03 26.22 17.40
CA ASP A 55 -2.20 26.98 16.97
C ASP A 55 -2.61 26.63 15.53
N GLU A 56 -1.66 26.56 14.61
CA GLU A 56 -1.92 26.13 13.24
C GLU A 56 -2.43 24.70 13.18
N LEU A 57 -1.89 23.79 14.01
CA LEU A 57 -2.40 22.44 14.12
C LEU A 57 -3.85 22.39 14.61
N ARG A 58 -4.20 23.20 15.62
CA ARG A 58 -5.58 23.30 16.12
C ARG A 58 -6.54 23.87 15.09
N GLN A 59 -6.09 24.80 14.26
CA GLN A 59 -6.88 25.33 13.14
C GLN A 59 -7.09 24.28 12.05
N LEU A 60 -6.03 23.52 11.72
CA LEU A 60 -6.09 22.50 10.68
C LEU A 60 -6.92 21.28 11.10
N VAL A 61 -6.74 20.82 12.35
CA VAL A 61 -7.41 19.63 12.91
C VAL A 61 -7.92 19.93 14.33
N PRO A 62 -9.03 20.67 14.48
CA PRO A 62 -9.53 21.11 15.77
C PRO A 62 -10.00 19.98 16.69
N GLN A 63 -10.15 18.76 16.16
CA GLN A 63 -10.58 17.58 16.90
C GLN A 63 -9.46 16.92 17.71
N LEU A 64 -8.20 17.30 17.48
CA LEU A 64 -7.05 16.72 18.21
C LEU A 64 -7.03 17.14 19.67
N THR A 65 -6.51 16.26 20.52
CA THR A 65 -6.21 16.61 21.92
C THR A 65 -5.18 17.73 22.00
N GLY A 66 -5.36 18.65 22.96
CA GLY A 66 -4.45 19.78 23.15
C GLY A 66 -3.02 19.42 23.58
N GLY A 67 -2.78 18.16 23.97
CA GLY A 67 -1.43 17.66 24.29
C GLY A 67 -0.53 17.43 23.07
N ILE A 68 -1.06 17.46 21.85
CA ILE A 68 -0.28 17.31 20.63
C ILE A 68 0.12 18.71 20.12
N THR A 69 1.41 19.03 20.28
CA THR A 69 1.93 20.36 19.95
C THR A 69 2.91 20.37 18.77
N ARG A 70 3.25 19.19 18.25
CA ARG A 70 4.22 19.03 17.15
C ARG A 70 3.60 18.29 15.99
N ALA A 71 3.66 18.91 14.83
CA ALA A 71 3.11 18.34 13.61
C ALA A 71 3.84 18.83 12.38
N VAL A 72 3.75 18.05 11.30
CA VAL A 72 4.10 18.48 9.95
C VAL A 72 2.92 18.22 9.03
N PHE A 73 2.62 19.19 8.20
CA PHE A 73 1.63 19.09 7.14
C PHE A 73 2.31 18.84 5.80
N LEU A 74 1.81 17.87 5.05
CA LEU A 74 2.28 17.49 3.72
C LEU A 74 1.19 17.83 2.71
N PRO A 75 1.12 19.06 2.18
CA PRO A 75 -0.03 19.57 1.43
C PRO A 75 -0.31 18.83 0.11
N LYS A 76 0.72 18.24 -0.49
CA LYS A 76 0.61 17.51 -1.76
C LYS A 76 0.27 16.02 -1.59
N ASN A 77 0.16 15.54 -0.35
CA ASN A 77 -0.26 14.18 -0.09
C ASN A 77 -1.78 14.02 -0.26
N GLY A 78 -2.17 12.81 -0.59
CA GLY A 78 -3.56 12.44 -0.73
C GLY A 78 -3.83 11.06 -0.17
N HIS A 79 -5.06 10.64 -0.26
CA HIS A 79 -5.51 9.30 0.12
C HIS A 79 -6.58 8.80 -0.84
N THR A 80 -6.75 7.49 -0.91
CA THR A 80 -7.89 6.90 -1.59
C THR A 80 -9.06 6.80 -0.63
N LEU A 81 -10.24 7.21 -1.09
CA LEU A 81 -11.48 7.13 -0.32
C LEU A 81 -12.00 5.70 -0.21
N ASN A 82 -11.68 4.87 -1.20
CA ASN A 82 -12.10 3.47 -1.24
C ASN A 82 -11.12 2.63 -2.09
N PRO A 83 -10.19 1.88 -1.45
CA PRO A 83 -9.23 1.03 -2.16
C PRO A 83 -9.88 -0.05 -3.03
N HIS A 84 -11.00 -0.62 -2.57
CA HIS A 84 -11.72 -1.63 -3.35
C HIS A 84 -12.28 -1.02 -4.65
N ARG A 85 -12.91 0.15 -4.57
CA ARG A 85 -13.44 0.87 -5.74
C ARG A 85 -12.32 1.25 -6.71
N LEU A 86 -11.13 1.64 -6.20
CA LEU A 86 -9.96 1.89 -7.04
C LEU A 86 -9.58 0.65 -7.87
N VAL A 87 -9.45 -0.51 -7.22
CA VAL A 87 -9.07 -1.76 -7.91
C VAL A 87 -10.17 -2.20 -8.88
N ALA A 88 -11.44 -2.11 -8.48
CA ALA A 88 -12.58 -2.43 -9.35
C ALA A 88 -12.64 -1.54 -10.59
N THR A 89 -12.34 -0.24 -10.44
CA THR A 89 -12.26 0.71 -11.57
C THR A 89 -11.12 0.34 -12.52
N LEU A 90 -9.95 0.00 -12.00
CA LEU A 90 -8.82 -0.45 -12.82
C LEU A 90 -9.16 -1.75 -13.58
N ALA A 91 -9.80 -2.72 -12.92
CA ALA A 91 -10.23 -3.96 -13.57
C ALA A 91 -11.25 -3.71 -14.68
N ARG A 92 -12.23 -2.82 -14.47
CA ARG A 92 -13.19 -2.40 -15.50
C ARG A 92 -12.49 -1.76 -16.69
N LEU A 93 -11.61 -0.79 -16.47
CA LEU A 93 -10.85 -0.13 -17.53
C LEU A 93 -9.97 -1.11 -18.31
N PHE A 94 -9.38 -2.09 -17.63
CA PHE A 94 -8.63 -3.18 -18.28
C PHE A 94 -9.53 -4.00 -19.20
N THR A 95 -10.73 -4.35 -18.75
CA THR A 95 -11.69 -5.11 -19.55
C THR A 95 -12.21 -4.29 -20.75
N GLU A 96 -12.49 -3.01 -20.55
CA GLU A 96 -12.90 -2.08 -21.62
C GLU A 96 -11.80 -1.91 -22.69
N ALA A 97 -10.54 -2.02 -22.28
CA ALA A 97 -9.40 -2.02 -23.21
C ALA A 97 -9.16 -3.38 -23.90
N GLY A 98 -10.07 -4.35 -23.76
CA GLY A 98 -9.99 -5.68 -24.39
C GLY A 98 -9.28 -6.74 -23.55
N GLY A 99 -8.91 -6.44 -22.29
CA GLY A 99 -8.36 -7.42 -21.37
C GLY A 99 -9.43 -8.39 -20.84
N THR A 100 -9.04 -9.58 -20.42
CA THR A 100 -9.92 -10.58 -19.81
C THR A 100 -9.56 -10.79 -18.35
N VAL A 101 -10.55 -10.69 -17.46
CA VAL A 101 -10.42 -11.01 -16.03
C VAL A 101 -11.07 -12.35 -15.76
N LEU A 102 -10.30 -13.32 -15.26
CA LEU A 102 -10.78 -14.66 -14.92
C LEU A 102 -10.76 -14.82 -13.38
N ALA A 103 -11.90 -15.18 -12.81
CA ALA A 103 -12.06 -15.47 -11.39
C ALA A 103 -11.58 -16.89 -11.06
N GLU A 104 -10.30 -17.18 -11.34
CA GLU A 104 -9.70 -18.49 -11.18
C GLU A 104 -8.51 -18.44 -10.22
N ARG A 105 -8.36 -19.48 -9.41
CA ARG A 105 -7.17 -19.64 -8.58
C ARG A 105 -6.05 -20.29 -9.37
N VAL A 106 -4.93 -19.61 -9.54
CA VAL A 106 -3.72 -20.19 -10.11
C VAL A 106 -3.08 -21.15 -9.10
N LEU A 107 -2.86 -22.38 -9.53
CA LEU A 107 -2.30 -23.47 -8.70
C LEU A 107 -0.84 -23.73 -9.00
N LYS A 108 -0.45 -23.70 -10.29
CA LYS A 108 0.93 -23.98 -10.75
C LYS A 108 1.27 -23.19 -12.00
N LEU A 109 2.56 -22.94 -12.15
CA LEU A 109 3.17 -22.42 -13.37
C LEU A 109 4.15 -23.49 -13.90
N LEU A 110 4.01 -23.90 -15.15
CA LEU A 110 4.86 -24.90 -15.78
C LEU A 110 5.44 -24.32 -17.07
N PRO A 111 6.75 -24.46 -17.33
CA PRO A 111 7.32 -24.15 -18.64
C PRO A 111 6.64 -24.99 -19.73
N GLU A 112 6.29 -24.36 -20.86
CA GLU A 112 5.63 -25.01 -21.98
C GLU A 112 6.16 -24.44 -23.31
N GLY A 113 6.96 -25.22 -24.03
CA GLY A 113 7.64 -24.74 -25.23
C GLY A 113 8.46 -23.46 -24.98
N SER A 114 8.13 -22.38 -25.69
CA SER A 114 8.76 -21.06 -25.47
C SER A 114 8.00 -20.16 -24.48
N GLY A 115 6.92 -20.67 -23.87
CA GLY A 115 6.05 -19.93 -22.97
C GLY A 115 5.76 -20.71 -21.68
N TRP A 116 4.52 -20.56 -21.20
CA TRP A 116 4.09 -21.05 -19.90
C TRP A 116 2.70 -21.68 -19.95
N ARG A 117 2.52 -22.75 -19.22
CA ARG A 117 1.19 -23.29 -18.86
C ARG A 117 0.83 -22.80 -17.47
N VAL A 118 -0.25 -22.02 -17.39
CA VAL A 118 -0.86 -21.57 -16.15
C VAL A 118 -1.97 -22.55 -15.79
N VAL A 119 -1.75 -23.35 -14.74
CA VAL A 119 -2.72 -24.32 -14.24
C VAL A 119 -3.58 -23.62 -13.19
N THR A 120 -4.88 -23.58 -13.41
CA THR A 120 -5.83 -22.97 -12.49
C THR A 120 -6.75 -24.01 -11.85
N SER A 121 -7.68 -23.57 -11.00
CA SER A 121 -8.71 -24.40 -10.39
C SER A 121 -9.72 -24.98 -11.40
N SER A 122 -9.83 -24.40 -12.58
CA SER A 122 -10.87 -24.73 -13.57
C SER A 122 -10.32 -25.04 -14.97
N ALA A 123 -9.12 -24.60 -15.32
CA ALA A 123 -8.57 -24.75 -16.66
C ALA A 123 -7.03 -24.75 -16.72
N ASN A 124 -6.50 -24.98 -17.92
CA ASN A 124 -5.11 -24.72 -18.25
C ASN A 124 -5.03 -23.68 -19.35
N HIS A 125 -4.21 -22.64 -19.13
CA HIS A 125 -4.01 -21.56 -20.11
C HIS A 125 -2.56 -21.61 -20.62
N ILE A 126 -2.38 -21.65 -21.94
CA ILE A 126 -1.06 -21.57 -22.59
C ILE A 126 -0.82 -20.11 -22.96
N VAL A 127 0.25 -19.54 -22.45
CA VAL A 127 0.58 -18.11 -22.62
C VAL A 127 2.06 -17.91 -22.92
N GLY A 128 2.40 -16.87 -23.68
CA GLY A 128 3.80 -16.56 -23.99
C GLY A 128 4.56 -15.98 -22.79
N LYS A 129 3.90 -15.21 -21.94
CA LYS A 129 4.52 -14.52 -20.81
C LYS A 129 3.59 -14.53 -19.60
N VAL A 130 4.17 -14.54 -18.40
CA VAL A 130 3.46 -14.50 -17.12
C VAL A 130 4.02 -13.40 -16.24
N VAL A 131 3.17 -12.61 -15.62
CA VAL A 131 3.53 -11.69 -14.52
C VAL A 131 2.96 -12.23 -13.22
N VAL A 132 3.81 -12.56 -12.27
CA VAL A 132 3.39 -12.94 -10.91
C VAL A 132 3.24 -11.70 -10.05
N SER A 133 1.98 -11.37 -9.72
CA SER A 133 1.59 -10.25 -8.85
C SER A 133 0.66 -10.73 -7.73
N ALA A 134 0.90 -11.96 -7.21
CA ALA A 134 0.03 -12.63 -6.26
C ALA A 134 0.28 -12.22 -4.79
N GLY A 135 0.91 -11.05 -4.57
CA GLY A 135 1.13 -10.50 -3.23
C GLY A 135 1.84 -11.48 -2.29
N ALA A 136 1.30 -11.70 -1.11
CA ALA A 136 1.87 -12.59 -0.10
C ALA A 136 1.90 -14.07 -0.54
N TRP A 137 1.08 -14.46 -1.51
CA TRP A 137 1.02 -15.82 -2.05
C TRP A 137 1.98 -16.07 -3.23
N SER A 138 2.71 -15.07 -3.68
CA SER A 138 3.63 -15.19 -4.84
C SER A 138 4.62 -16.33 -4.68
N MET A 139 5.17 -16.55 -3.48
CA MET A 139 6.14 -17.61 -3.23
C MET A 139 5.55 -19.02 -3.33
N GLN A 140 4.23 -19.21 -3.19
CA GLN A 140 3.59 -20.51 -3.40
C GLN A 140 3.70 -20.95 -4.87
N LEU A 141 3.66 -20.00 -5.80
CA LEU A 141 3.83 -20.25 -7.25
C LEU A 141 5.30 -20.37 -7.67
N LEU A 142 6.20 -19.69 -6.98
CA LEU A 142 7.61 -19.56 -7.39
C LEU A 142 8.54 -20.62 -6.80
N ARG A 143 8.29 -21.08 -5.55
CA ARG A 143 9.10 -22.12 -4.91
C ARG A 143 9.20 -23.42 -5.72
N PRO A 144 8.13 -23.94 -6.36
CA PRO A 144 8.22 -25.13 -7.22
C PRO A 144 9.09 -24.94 -8.45
N LEU A 145 9.35 -23.69 -8.88
CA LEU A 145 10.24 -23.33 -9.98
C LEU A 145 11.71 -23.16 -9.55
N GLY A 146 12.00 -23.40 -8.26
CA GLY A 146 13.34 -23.21 -7.69
C GLY A 146 13.66 -21.76 -7.30
N ILE A 147 12.71 -20.84 -7.42
CA ILE A 147 12.90 -19.43 -7.05
C ILE A 147 12.60 -19.27 -5.55
N ARG A 148 13.60 -18.77 -4.82
CA ARG A 148 13.49 -18.55 -3.36
C ARG A 148 13.85 -17.10 -3.06
N LEU A 149 12.89 -16.35 -2.55
CA LEU A 149 13.06 -14.95 -2.12
C LEU A 149 12.57 -14.82 -0.66
N PRO A 150 13.18 -13.94 0.15
CA PRO A 150 12.86 -13.78 1.56
C PRO A 150 11.58 -12.93 1.75
N LEU A 151 10.50 -13.32 1.06
CA LEU A 151 9.19 -12.67 1.21
C LEU A 151 8.56 -13.11 2.52
N GLU A 152 8.22 -12.14 3.35
CA GLU A 152 7.49 -12.34 4.61
C GLU A 152 6.10 -11.70 4.53
N THR A 153 5.20 -12.16 5.38
CA THR A 153 3.85 -11.63 5.47
C THR A 153 3.68 -10.79 6.72
N GLU A 154 3.58 -9.49 6.54
CA GLU A 154 3.21 -8.57 7.60
C GLU A 154 1.67 -8.45 7.65
N ARG A 155 1.05 -9.04 8.66
CA ARG A 155 -0.39 -8.96 8.90
C ARG A 155 -0.72 -7.59 9.47
N GLY A 156 -1.52 -6.83 8.73
CA GLY A 156 -1.94 -5.48 9.11
C GLY A 156 -3.41 -5.41 9.41
N TYR A 157 -3.76 -4.66 10.44
CA TYR A 157 -5.14 -4.56 10.91
C TYR A 157 -5.71 -3.18 10.65
N HIS A 158 -7.02 -3.13 10.43
CA HIS A 158 -7.75 -1.88 10.52
C HIS A 158 -9.13 -2.07 11.15
N MET A 159 -9.61 -0.98 11.74
CA MET A 159 -11.00 -0.84 12.17
C MET A 159 -11.64 0.26 11.34
N MET A 160 -12.79 -0.02 10.76
CA MET A 160 -13.61 0.95 10.04
C MET A 160 -14.76 1.36 10.94
N LEU A 161 -14.80 2.61 11.37
CA LEU A 161 -15.83 3.17 12.21
C LEU A 161 -16.88 3.85 11.33
N ARG A 162 -18.08 3.26 11.25
CA ARG A 162 -19.22 3.86 10.58
C ARG A 162 -19.95 4.77 11.56
N GLY A 163 -20.37 5.95 11.11
CA GLY A 163 -21.05 6.89 12.00
C GLY A 163 -20.18 7.40 13.16
N ALA A 164 -18.86 7.52 12.96
CA ALA A 164 -17.98 8.13 13.96
C ALA A 164 -18.42 9.55 14.29
N SER A 165 -18.46 9.90 15.59
CA SER A 165 -18.86 11.24 16.06
C SER A 165 -17.91 12.35 15.58
N VAL A 166 -16.66 11.98 15.26
CA VAL A 166 -15.60 12.87 14.83
C VAL A 166 -14.93 12.30 13.58
N VAL A 167 -14.92 13.08 12.51
CA VAL A 167 -14.25 12.74 11.26
C VAL A 167 -13.35 13.90 10.84
N PRO A 168 -12.02 13.78 10.98
CA PRO A 168 -11.07 14.77 10.46
C PRO A 168 -11.20 14.96 8.95
N ARG A 169 -10.90 16.17 8.46
CA ARG A 169 -11.00 16.48 7.02
C ARG A 169 -9.89 15.84 6.17
N LEU A 170 -8.79 15.44 6.80
CA LEU A 170 -7.59 14.90 6.14
C LEU A 170 -6.99 13.75 6.97
N PRO A 171 -6.19 12.89 6.36
CA PRO A 171 -5.51 11.81 7.08
C PRO A 171 -4.55 12.32 8.14
N ILE A 172 -4.57 11.65 9.30
CA ILE A 172 -3.65 11.86 10.41
C ILE A 172 -2.77 10.64 10.57
N LEU A 173 -1.46 10.82 10.63
CA LEU A 173 -0.51 9.77 10.95
C LEU A 173 0.17 10.07 12.29
N SER A 174 -0.15 9.29 13.33
CA SER A 174 0.55 9.34 14.61
C SER A 174 1.87 8.59 14.49
N ARG A 175 2.97 9.34 14.45
CA ARG A 175 4.32 8.79 14.30
C ARG A 175 4.79 8.08 15.58
N GLY A 176 4.44 8.63 16.74
CA GLY A 176 4.79 8.04 18.03
C GLY A 176 4.09 6.70 18.29
N ARG A 177 2.85 6.55 17.80
CA ARG A 177 2.03 5.35 18.03
C ARG A 177 2.01 4.40 16.84
N GLY A 178 2.53 4.79 15.67
CA GLY A 178 2.61 3.92 14.49
C GLY A 178 1.25 3.55 13.87
N PHE A 179 0.25 4.44 13.91
CA PHE A 179 -1.05 4.20 13.29
C PHE A 179 -1.57 5.43 12.54
N SER A 180 -2.55 5.23 11.68
CA SER A 180 -3.19 6.27 10.91
C SER A 180 -4.70 6.33 11.14
N ILE A 181 -5.24 7.55 11.06
CA ILE A 181 -6.66 7.87 11.08
C ILE A 181 -6.98 8.47 9.72
N THR A 182 -7.86 7.85 8.95
CA THR A 182 -8.12 8.27 7.56
C THR A 182 -9.62 8.38 7.32
N PRO A 183 -10.13 9.54 6.89
CA PRO A 183 -11.51 9.68 6.45
C PRO A 183 -11.70 8.90 5.14
N MET A 184 -12.66 7.99 5.12
CA MET A 184 -12.95 7.12 3.99
C MET A 184 -14.41 7.27 3.58
N GLU A 185 -14.78 6.74 2.44
CA GLU A 185 -16.14 6.71 1.93
C GLU A 185 -17.15 6.03 2.89
N GLN A 186 -16.69 5.00 3.58
CA GLN A 186 -17.49 4.17 4.47
C GLN A 186 -17.43 4.59 5.95
N GLY A 187 -16.66 5.65 6.28
CA GLY A 187 -16.47 6.11 7.64
C GLY A 187 -15.02 6.47 7.97
N LEU A 188 -14.67 6.41 9.23
CA LEU A 188 -13.32 6.69 9.70
C LEU A 188 -12.51 5.42 9.83
N ARG A 189 -11.42 5.30 9.08
CA ARG A 189 -10.53 4.15 9.14
C ARG A 189 -9.38 4.38 10.11
N LEU A 190 -9.26 3.50 11.08
CA LEU A 190 -8.09 3.38 11.95
C LEU A 190 -7.23 2.23 11.45
N ALA A 191 -5.99 2.49 11.04
CA ALA A 191 -5.13 1.45 10.46
C ALA A 191 -3.72 1.52 11.06
N GLY A 192 -3.17 0.36 11.37
CA GLY A 192 -1.83 0.25 11.95
C GLY A 192 -1.54 -1.20 12.33
N THR A 193 -0.65 -1.35 13.28
CA THR A 193 -0.12 -2.61 13.79
C THR A 193 0.49 -3.51 12.72
N VAL A 194 1.50 -4.25 13.11
CA VAL A 194 2.15 -5.28 12.31
C VAL A 194 2.25 -6.55 13.14
N GLU A 195 1.91 -7.67 12.54
CA GLU A 195 2.05 -8.98 13.14
C GLU A 195 2.75 -9.90 12.14
N ILE A 196 3.81 -10.56 12.56
CA ILE A 196 4.47 -11.61 11.81
C ILE A 196 3.82 -12.93 12.23
N GLY A 197 2.94 -13.46 11.41
CA GLY A 197 2.13 -14.64 11.74
C GLY A 197 1.82 -15.53 10.53
N GLY A 198 2.52 -15.32 9.42
CA GLY A 198 2.30 -16.06 8.17
C GLY A 198 0.89 -15.89 7.62
N LEU A 199 0.48 -16.84 6.78
CA LEU A 199 -0.79 -16.78 6.04
C LEU A 199 -1.95 -17.52 6.74
N ASP A 200 -1.66 -18.49 7.59
CA ASP A 200 -2.63 -19.49 8.05
C ASP A 200 -3.15 -19.26 9.49
N GLN A 201 -2.47 -18.42 10.26
CA GLN A 201 -2.88 -18.08 11.61
C GLN A 201 -4.23 -17.34 11.62
N PRO A 202 -5.14 -17.59 12.59
CA PRO A 202 -6.38 -16.82 12.70
C PRO A 202 -6.11 -15.35 12.99
N MET A 203 -7.09 -14.51 12.70
CA MET A 203 -7.04 -13.07 12.99
C MET A 203 -7.04 -12.83 14.50
N ASN A 204 -6.16 -11.93 14.97
CA ASN A 204 -6.15 -11.45 16.35
C ASN A 204 -6.86 -10.10 16.43
N GLU A 205 -8.14 -10.11 16.78
CA GLU A 205 -8.98 -8.90 16.82
C GLU A 205 -8.50 -7.85 17.84
N GLU A 206 -7.82 -8.27 18.92
CA GLU A 206 -7.29 -7.36 19.94
C GLU A 206 -6.35 -6.29 19.34
N ARG A 207 -5.67 -6.64 18.23
CA ARG A 207 -4.83 -5.69 17.52
C ARG A 207 -5.61 -4.54 16.88
N ALA A 208 -6.85 -4.76 16.51
CA ALA A 208 -7.73 -3.69 16.01
C ALA A 208 -8.29 -2.84 17.17
N TYR A 209 -8.62 -3.44 18.31
CA TYR A 209 -9.06 -2.70 19.49
C TYR A 209 -7.96 -1.80 20.07
N VAL A 210 -6.68 -2.18 19.92
CA VAL A 210 -5.56 -1.28 20.26
C VAL A 210 -5.64 0.02 19.45
N LEU A 211 -5.98 -0.06 18.16
CA LEU A 211 -6.12 1.12 17.30
C LEU A 211 -7.23 2.06 17.79
N LEU A 212 -8.36 1.52 18.21
CA LEU A 212 -9.46 2.32 18.76
C LEU A 212 -9.05 3.03 20.07
N ARG A 213 -8.39 2.29 20.99
CA ARG A 213 -7.88 2.88 22.24
C ARG A 213 -6.90 4.03 21.97
N GLN A 214 -5.99 3.84 21.04
CA GLN A 214 -5.02 4.87 20.64
C GLN A 214 -5.70 6.06 19.95
N ALA A 215 -6.68 5.81 19.09
CA ALA A 215 -7.41 6.87 18.39
C ALA A 215 -8.21 7.76 19.38
N LYS A 216 -8.83 7.20 20.42
CA LYS A 216 -9.52 7.96 21.46
C LYS A 216 -8.57 8.84 22.29
N GLN A 217 -7.30 8.48 22.43
CA GLN A 217 -6.31 9.34 23.08
C GLN A 217 -5.90 10.53 22.19
N VAL A 218 -5.94 10.37 20.87
CA VAL A 218 -5.62 11.42 19.90
C VAL A 218 -6.84 12.30 19.59
N LEU A 219 -8.02 11.68 19.51
CA LEU A 219 -9.33 12.30 19.25
C LEU A 219 -10.26 12.00 20.43
N PRO A 220 -10.21 12.77 21.55
CA PRO A 220 -10.94 12.43 22.77
C PRO A 220 -12.47 12.35 22.61
N ALA A 221 -13.03 13.12 21.68
CA ALA A 221 -14.46 13.12 21.39
C ALA A 221 -14.89 11.99 20.42
N LEU A 222 -13.98 11.08 20.07
CA LEU A 222 -14.29 9.98 19.16
C LEU A 222 -15.17 8.93 19.83
N GLU A 223 -16.40 8.82 19.34
CA GLU A 223 -17.34 7.74 19.66
C GLU A 223 -17.77 7.03 18.38
N ALA A 224 -17.93 5.74 18.45
CA ALA A 224 -18.47 4.92 17.37
C ALA A 224 -19.08 3.65 17.95
N SER A 225 -20.33 3.38 17.61
CA SER A 225 -21.08 2.18 18.01
C SER A 225 -21.08 1.12 16.92
N ASP A 226 -20.90 1.52 15.67
CA ASP A 226 -20.83 0.60 14.51
C ASP A 226 -19.41 0.59 13.93
N PHE A 227 -18.83 -0.60 13.89
CA PHE A 227 -17.51 -0.80 13.32
C PHE A 227 -17.35 -2.18 12.68
N SER A 228 -16.36 -2.30 11.83
CA SER A 228 -15.88 -3.59 11.31
C SER A 228 -14.37 -3.69 11.44
N ILE A 229 -13.90 -4.91 11.68
CA ILE A 229 -12.48 -5.24 11.78
C ILE A 229 -12.07 -6.00 10.51
N TRP A 230 -10.90 -5.70 10.02
CA TRP A 230 -10.31 -6.38 8.88
C TRP A 230 -8.80 -6.55 9.07
N MET A 231 -8.29 -7.66 8.58
CA MET A 231 -6.87 -7.97 8.56
C MET A 231 -6.44 -8.31 7.13
N GLY A 232 -5.28 -7.82 6.73
CA GLY A 232 -4.70 -8.10 5.42
C GLY A 232 -3.23 -8.48 5.49
N PHE A 233 -2.77 -9.13 4.44
CA PHE A 233 -1.44 -9.66 4.30
C PHE A 233 -0.58 -8.72 3.44
N ARG A 234 0.36 -7.99 4.05
CA ARG A 234 1.31 -7.18 3.32
C ARG A 234 2.51 -8.04 2.91
N PRO A 235 2.78 -8.19 1.62
CA PRO A 235 3.97 -8.89 1.16
C PRO A 235 5.19 -7.98 1.34
N SER A 236 6.09 -8.31 2.24
CA SER A 236 7.25 -7.46 2.58
C SER A 236 8.56 -8.20 2.39
N PHE A 237 9.56 -7.49 1.90
CA PHE A 237 10.94 -7.93 1.88
C PHE A 237 11.74 -7.24 3.00
N PRO A 238 12.86 -7.82 3.48
CA PRO A 238 13.65 -7.26 4.57
C PRO A 238 14.17 -5.83 4.32
N ASP A 239 14.41 -5.48 3.05
CA ASP A 239 14.86 -4.16 2.61
C ASP A 239 13.71 -3.19 2.29
N SER A 240 12.46 -3.62 2.46
CA SER A 240 11.25 -2.85 2.17
C SER A 240 11.08 -2.42 0.70
N LEU A 241 11.86 -2.98 -0.23
CA LEU A 241 11.72 -2.73 -1.67
C LEU A 241 10.98 -3.89 -2.36
N PRO A 242 10.07 -3.61 -3.31
CA PRO A 242 9.45 -4.66 -4.11
C PRO A 242 10.45 -5.37 -5.03
N VAL A 243 10.08 -6.54 -5.51
CA VAL A 243 10.73 -7.18 -6.66
C VAL A 243 9.96 -6.80 -7.92
N ILE A 244 10.66 -6.20 -8.90
CA ILE A 244 10.17 -5.87 -10.24
C ILE A 244 11.28 -6.31 -11.20
N ASP A 245 11.17 -7.52 -11.74
CA ASP A 245 12.25 -8.17 -12.52
C ASP A 245 11.70 -9.24 -13.46
N GLU A 246 12.48 -9.66 -14.43
CA GLU A 246 12.31 -10.99 -15.05
C GLU A 246 12.96 -12.04 -14.15
N ALA A 247 12.25 -13.12 -13.88
CA ALA A 247 12.70 -14.15 -12.94
C ALA A 247 14.03 -14.78 -13.39
N PRO A 248 15.06 -14.86 -12.55
CA PRO A 248 16.36 -15.40 -12.92
C PRO A 248 16.27 -16.81 -13.51
N GLY A 249 16.81 -17.00 -14.72
CA GLY A 249 16.79 -18.28 -15.44
C GLY A 249 15.41 -18.75 -15.93
N ARG A 250 14.40 -17.90 -15.93
CA ARG A 250 13.02 -18.23 -16.32
C ARG A 250 12.47 -17.21 -17.30
N ARG A 251 12.88 -17.32 -18.57
CA ARG A 251 12.46 -16.40 -19.63
C ARG A 251 10.94 -16.30 -19.74
N GLY A 252 10.43 -15.07 -19.87
CA GLY A 252 9.00 -14.77 -19.98
C GLY A 252 8.21 -14.86 -18.68
N LEU A 253 8.88 -15.10 -17.53
CA LEU A 253 8.29 -15.03 -16.20
C LEU A 253 8.74 -13.75 -15.52
N PHE A 254 7.81 -12.85 -15.27
CA PHE A 254 8.06 -11.56 -14.62
C PHE A 254 7.52 -11.55 -13.20
N LEU A 255 8.15 -10.78 -12.33
CA LEU A 255 7.85 -10.67 -10.91
C LEU A 255 7.46 -9.22 -10.59
N ALA A 256 6.32 -9.02 -9.91
CA ALA A 256 5.87 -7.70 -9.48
C ALA A 256 5.12 -7.81 -8.15
N PHE A 257 5.84 -7.95 -7.04
CA PHE A 257 5.26 -8.11 -5.71
C PHE A 257 6.22 -7.66 -4.60
N GLY A 258 5.76 -7.70 -3.35
CA GLY A 258 6.62 -7.39 -2.21
C GLY A 258 6.66 -5.91 -1.83
N HIS A 259 5.62 -5.13 -2.16
CA HIS A 259 5.57 -3.68 -1.94
C HIS A 259 5.35 -3.26 -0.47
N GLY A 260 5.12 -4.19 0.44
CA GLY A 260 4.89 -3.90 1.85
C GLY A 260 3.81 -2.84 2.07
N HIS A 261 4.19 -1.72 2.66
CA HIS A 261 3.30 -0.60 2.97
C HIS A 261 3.06 0.36 1.79
N THR A 262 3.81 0.24 0.69
CA THR A 262 3.83 1.23 -0.41
C THR A 262 3.13 0.76 -1.68
N GLY A 263 2.47 -0.40 -1.67
CA GLY A 263 1.91 -1.02 -2.86
C GLY A 263 0.90 -0.16 -3.61
N MET A 264 0.04 0.56 -2.90
CA MET A 264 -0.91 1.47 -3.53
C MET A 264 -0.22 2.69 -4.15
N THR A 265 0.69 3.32 -3.42
CA THR A 265 1.45 4.48 -3.91
C THR A 265 2.38 4.10 -5.07
N GLY A 266 3.01 2.93 -4.98
CA GLY A 266 3.93 2.41 -5.99
C GLY A 266 3.24 1.67 -7.15
N GLY A 267 1.92 1.49 -7.14
CA GLY A 267 1.19 0.67 -8.12
C GLY A 267 1.33 1.18 -9.56
N ALA A 268 1.12 2.47 -9.79
CA ALA A 268 1.22 3.06 -11.11
C ALA A 268 2.64 2.99 -11.72
N PRO A 269 3.72 3.41 -11.01
CA PRO A 269 5.08 3.22 -11.53
C PRO A 269 5.45 1.75 -11.70
N THR A 270 5.01 0.84 -10.82
CA THR A 270 5.22 -0.59 -11.00
C THR A 270 4.57 -1.10 -12.29
N GLY A 271 3.30 -0.73 -12.54
CA GLY A 271 2.60 -1.13 -13.76
C GLY A 271 3.33 -0.67 -15.03
N ARG A 272 3.85 0.56 -15.04
CA ARG A 272 4.65 1.08 -16.14
C ARG A 272 5.95 0.30 -16.35
N LEU A 273 6.69 0.02 -15.28
CA LEU A 273 7.93 -0.75 -15.36
C LEU A 273 7.69 -2.19 -15.82
N VAL A 274 6.65 -2.83 -15.32
CA VAL A 274 6.24 -4.19 -15.76
C VAL A 274 5.88 -4.19 -17.24
N LYS A 275 5.14 -3.18 -17.72
CA LYS A 275 4.82 -3.02 -19.15
C LYS A 275 6.10 -2.94 -19.98
N GLN A 276 7.06 -2.12 -19.58
CA GLN A 276 8.34 -1.96 -20.28
C GLN A 276 9.13 -3.29 -20.30
N LEU A 277 9.23 -3.97 -19.16
CA LEU A 277 9.89 -5.28 -19.07
C LEU A 277 9.23 -6.33 -19.97
N VAL A 278 7.90 -6.45 -19.91
CA VAL A 278 7.14 -7.42 -20.71
C VAL A 278 7.25 -7.13 -22.21
N ALA A 279 7.26 -5.85 -22.60
CA ALA A 279 7.43 -5.43 -23.99
C ALA A 279 8.88 -5.52 -24.50
N GLY A 280 9.86 -5.71 -23.61
CA GLY A 280 11.28 -5.62 -23.96
C GLY A 280 11.75 -4.19 -24.23
N GLU A 281 11.04 -3.20 -23.69
CA GLU A 281 11.39 -1.79 -23.79
C GLU A 281 12.41 -1.40 -22.69
N PRO A 282 13.25 -0.39 -22.93
CA PRO A 282 14.12 0.14 -21.88
C PRO A 282 13.28 0.68 -20.71
N ALA A 283 13.67 0.33 -19.48
CA ALA A 283 13.05 0.90 -18.30
C ALA A 283 13.45 2.38 -18.13
N ASP A 284 12.50 3.23 -17.78
CA ASP A 284 12.72 4.68 -17.59
C ASP A 284 13.33 5.04 -16.23
N MET A 285 13.65 4.03 -15.42
CA MET A 285 14.40 4.16 -14.17
C MET A 285 15.26 2.92 -13.92
N PRO A 286 16.33 3.02 -13.09
CA PRO A 286 17.17 1.87 -12.75
C PRO A 286 16.37 0.77 -12.05
N LEU A 287 16.43 -0.46 -12.58
CA LEU A 287 15.77 -1.63 -12.01
C LEU A 287 16.66 -2.43 -11.04
N ALA A 288 17.96 -2.17 -11.00
CA ALA A 288 18.89 -2.91 -10.13
C ALA A 288 18.45 -2.98 -8.66
N PRO A 289 17.93 -1.91 -8.03
CA PRO A 289 17.43 -1.98 -6.66
C PRO A 289 16.21 -2.89 -6.48
N TYR A 290 15.48 -3.18 -7.55
CA TYR A 290 14.26 -3.99 -7.54
C TYR A 290 14.47 -5.41 -8.08
N SER A 291 15.72 -5.75 -8.46
CA SER A 291 16.05 -7.07 -9.01
C SER A 291 15.90 -8.16 -7.95
N ALA A 292 15.37 -9.31 -8.36
CA ALA A 292 15.32 -10.52 -7.55
C ALA A 292 16.71 -11.01 -7.14
N ARG A 293 17.74 -10.71 -7.95
CA ARG A 293 19.14 -11.12 -7.72
C ARG A 293 19.80 -10.45 -6.52
N ARG A 294 19.22 -9.35 -5.99
CA ARG A 294 19.75 -8.66 -4.80
C ARG A 294 19.70 -9.50 -3.52
N PHE A 295 19.04 -10.66 -3.58
CA PHE A 295 18.94 -11.61 -2.47
C PHE A 295 19.81 -12.88 -2.67
N HIS A 296 20.70 -12.87 -3.70
CA HIS A 296 21.57 -14.01 -4.04
C HIS A 296 23.02 -13.58 -4.08
#